data_901643db17405d5f484cbc3bde185aaa
#
_entry.id   901643db17405d5f484cbc3bde185aaa
#
_cell.length_a   1.000
_cell.length_b   1.000
_cell.length_c   1.000
_cell.angle_alpha   90.00
_cell.angle_beta   90.00
_cell.angle_gamma   90.00
#
_symmetry.space_group_name_H-M   'P 1'
#
loop_
_entity.id
_entity.type
_entity.pdbx_description
1 polymer ?
#
loop_
_entity_poly.entity_id
_entity_poly.type
_entity_poly.pdbx_seq_one_letter_code
_entity_poly.pdbx_strand_id
1 'polypeptide(L)'
;MHSITARIDRVTEAKGKRAYAHPPRSVKIEATSGCNYRCLFCTLKDRDEQPTVPMDWELFTRICREMREARVEEIGLFYISEPFFQAERLIESIHYCKSLGFPYIFLTTNGALANPKLVKRAMEAGLNSLKFSINFAEAEQFERIAQRPAVNYERALANLRSAR
;
A
#
# COMPACT_ATOMS: atom_id res chain seq x y z
N MET A 1 -15.03 -1.76 -13.90
CA MET A 1 -13.63 -2.20 -13.70
C MET A 1 -13.12 -2.82 -14.99
N HIS A 2 -12.02 -2.32 -15.55
CA HIS A 2 -11.41 -2.99 -16.70
C HIS A 2 -10.63 -4.22 -16.22
N SER A 3 -10.68 -5.31 -17.00
CA SER A 3 -9.93 -6.53 -16.70
C SER A 3 -8.41 -6.27 -16.67
N ILE A 4 -7.64 -7.09 -15.95
CA ILE A 4 -6.18 -7.04 -15.93
C ILE A 4 -5.62 -7.12 -17.36
N THR A 5 -6.17 -7.97 -18.21
CA THR A 5 -5.80 -8.11 -19.62
C THR A 5 -5.95 -6.82 -20.40
N ALA A 6 -7.10 -6.12 -20.27
CA ALA A 6 -7.31 -4.84 -20.94
C ALA A 6 -6.38 -3.71 -20.43
N ARG A 7 -5.85 -3.85 -19.22
CA ARG A 7 -4.82 -2.94 -18.66
C ARG A 7 -3.45 -3.22 -19.26
N ILE A 8 -3.09 -4.51 -19.42
CA ILE A 8 -1.83 -4.96 -20.02
C ILE A 8 -1.78 -4.60 -21.51
N ASP A 9 -2.86 -4.84 -22.25
CA ASP A 9 -2.96 -4.57 -23.70
C ASP A 9 -2.74 -3.08 -23.99
N ARG A 10 -3.35 -2.17 -23.22
CA ARG A 10 -3.12 -0.74 -23.34
C ARG A 10 -1.67 -0.32 -23.11
N VAL A 11 -0.97 -0.95 -22.17
CA VAL A 11 0.46 -0.68 -21.92
C VAL A 11 1.33 -1.20 -23.06
N THR A 12 0.96 -2.31 -23.68
CA THR A 12 1.71 -2.95 -24.76
C THR A 12 1.55 -2.18 -26.07
N GLU A 13 0.34 -1.72 -26.39
CA GLU A 13 0.07 -0.91 -27.59
C GLU A 13 0.76 0.47 -27.53
N ALA A 14 0.89 1.06 -26.33
CA ALA A 14 1.55 2.35 -26.15
C ALA A 14 3.08 2.29 -26.36
N LYS A 15 3.72 1.14 -26.20
CA LYS A 15 5.18 0.98 -26.26
C LYS A 15 5.79 1.15 -27.67
N GLY A 16 4.99 1.07 -28.72
CA GLY A 16 5.52 0.99 -30.09
C GLY A 16 5.78 2.32 -30.82
N LYS A 17 5.30 3.46 -30.34
CA LYS A 17 5.16 4.64 -31.21
C LYS A 17 5.56 6.02 -30.66
N ARG A 18 6.08 6.16 -29.41
CA ARG A 18 6.38 7.49 -28.86
C ARG A 18 7.71 7.55 -28.11
N ALA A 19 8.45 8.64 -28.32
CA ALA A 19 9.68 8.95 -27.59
C ALA A 19 9.45 9.23 -26.10
N TYR A 20 8.19 9.48 -25.67
CA TYR A 20 7.79 9.73 -24.29
C TYR A 20 6.63 8.83 -23.91
N ALA A 21 6.76 8.13 -22.77
CA ALA A 21 5.64 7.42 -22.18
C ALA A 21 4.60 8.43 -21.67
N HIS A 22 3.31 8.13 -21.87
CA HIS A 22 2.26 8.88 -21.17
C HIS A 22 2.41 8.68 -19.67
N PRO A 23 2.05 9.67 -18.83
CA PRO A 23 1.97 9.49 -17.41
C PRO A 23 1.14 8.25 -17.08
N PRO A 24 1.58 7.41 -16.10
CA PRO A 24 0.83 6.23 -15.74
C PRO A 24 -0.50 6.64 -15.11
N ARG A 25 -1.54 5.85 -15.34
CA ARG A 25 -2.83 6.05 -14.68
C ARG A 25 -2.76 5.82 -13.17
N SER A 26 -1.96 4.85 -12.76
CA SER A 26 -1.84 4.39 -11.38
C SER A 26 -0.37 4.38 -10.94
N VAL A 27 -0.09 4.97 -9.79
CA VAL A 27 1.26 5.02 -9.19
C VAL A 27 1.19 4.46 -7.78
N LYS A 28 2.22 3.72 -7.39
CA LYS A 28 2.44 3.35 -5.99
C LYS A 28 3.60 4.15 -5.44
N ILE A 29 3.42 4.69 -4.23
CA ILE A 29 4.43 5.42 -3.49
C ILE A 29 4.50 4.90 -2.06
N GLU A 30 5.69 4.67 -1.57
CA GLU A 30 5.92 4.21 -0.21
C GLU A 30 6.15 5.40 0.71
N ALA A 31 5.06 5.96 1.25
CA ALA A 31 5.10 7.10 2.16
C ALA A 31 5.57 6.71 3.57
N THR A 32 5.34 5.46 3.95
CA THR A 32 5.75 4.87 5.22
C THR A 32 6.88 3.88 5.00
N SER A 33 7.57 3.48 6.04
CA SER A 33 8.68 2.53 5.96
C SER A 33 8.57 1.44 7.02
N GLY A 34 9.32 0.35 6.83
CA GLY A 34 9.34 -0.77 7.74
C GLY A 34 8.16 -1.73 7.61
N CYS A 35 8.30 -2.88 8.22
CA CYS A 35 7.28 -3.92 8.25
C CYS A 35 7.41 -4.73 9.54
N ASN A 36 6.30 -5.10 10.14
CA ASN A 36 6.26 -5.96 11.31
C ASN A 36 6.46 -7.46 10.99
N TYR A 37 6.49 -7.85 9.69
CA TYR A 37 6.79 -9.22 9.25
C TYR A 37 8.20 -9.35 8.65
N ARG A 38 8.66 -10.61 8.48
CA ARG A 38 9.93 -11.00 7.87
C ARG A 38 9.72 -12.11 6.85
N CYS A 39 8.69 -11.97 6.01
CA CYS A 39 8.29 -13.02 5.07
C CYS A 39 9.44 -13.46 4.18
N LEU A 40 9.67 -14.77 4.08
CA LEU A 40 10.77 -15.38 3.33
C LEU A 40 10.77 -15.04 1.83
N PHE A 41 9.62 -14.69 1.28
CA PHE A 41 9.47 -14.27 -0.12
C PHE A 41 9.61 -12.75 -0.34
N CYS A 42 9.86 -11.97 0.74
CA CYS A 42 9.95 -10.52 0.69
C CYS A 42 11.40 -10.05 0.75
N THR A 43 11.74 -9.04 -0.03
CA THR A 43 13.09 -8.44 -0.02
C THR A 43 13.46 -7.78 1.31
N LEU A 44 12.47 -7.47 2.16
CA LEU A 44 12.73 -6.93 3.51
C LEU A 44 13.32 -7.96 4.48
N LYS A 45 13.24 -9.26 4.19
CA LYS A 45 13.79 -10.30 5.07
C LYS A 45 15.31 -10.18 5.25
N ASP A 46 16.01 -9.75 4.20
CA ASP A 46 17.48 -9.70 4.13
C ASP A 46 18.05 -8.39 4.72
N ARG A 47 17.22 -7.50 5.23
CA ARG A 47 17.67 -6.28 5.90
C ARG A 47 17.92 -6.55 7.38
N ASP A 48 19.11 -6.23 7.85
CA ASP A 48 19.49 -6.34 9.27
C ASP A 48 18.59 -5.46 10.14
N GLU A 49 18.34 -4.23 9.69
CA GLU A 49 17.45 -3.29 10.35
C GLU A 49 16.30 -2.86 9.42
N GLN A 50 15.11 -2.69 10.01
CA GLN A 50 13.99 -2.12 9.27
C GLN A 50 14.09 -0.60 9.24
N PRO A 51 13.86 0.02 8.08
CA PRO A 51 13.76 1.47 8.04
C PRO A 51 12.58 1.92 8.92
N THR A 52 12.83 2.93 9.75
CA THR A 52 11.84 3.50 10.67
C THR A 52 11.47 4.94 10.31
N VAL A 53 12.25 5.56 9.42
CA VAL A 53 12.02 6.94 8.99
C VAL A 53 11.11 6.92 7.76
N PRO A 54 9.93 7.58 7.81
CA PRO A 54 9.06 7.71 6.65
C PRO A 54 9.73 8.58 5.57
N MET A 55 9.16 8.57 4.37
CA MET A 55 9.54 9.52 3.32
C MET A 55 9.45 10.96 3.84
N ASP A 56 10.43 11.78 3.47
CA ASP A 56 10.38 13.21 3.76
C ASP A 56 9.05 13.84 3.30
N TRP A 57 8.46 14.68 4.15
CA TRP A 57 7.13 15.20 3.89
C TRP A 57 7.08 16.18 2.72
N GLU A 58 8.09 17.02 2.57
CA GLU A 58 8.16 17.95 1.44
C GLU A 58 8.33 17.20 0.12
N LEU A 59 9.19 16.16 0.11
CA LEU A 59 9.36 15.28 -1.03
C LEU A 59 8.05 14.58 -1.38
N PHE A 60 7.37 13.98 -0.40
CA PHE A 60 6.08 13.30 -0.60
C PHE A 60 5.03 14.24 -1.21
N THR A 61 4.86 15.41 -0.61
CA THR A 61 3.86 16.40 -1.06
C THR A 61 4.18 16.94 -2.44
N ARG A 62 5.45 17.17 -2.77
CA ARG A 62 5.89 17.59 -4.09
C ARG A 62 5.56 16.52 -5.14
N ILE A 63 5.94 15.27 -4.90
CA ILE A 63 5.66 14.15 -5.81
C ILE A 63 4.15 14.01 -6.04
N CYS A 64 3.33 14.10 -4.99
CA CYS A 64 1.88 14.01 -5.12
C CYS A 64 1.29 15.14 -5.98
N ARG A 65 1.77 16.38 -5.84
CA ARG A 65 1.35 17.50 -6.70
C ARG A 65 1.73 17.25 -8.16
N GLU A 66 2.98 16.90 -8.42
CA GLU A 66 3.47 16.59 -9.78
C GLU A 66 2.67 15.44 -10.42
N MET A 67 2.33 14.40 -9.65
CA MET A 67 1.45 13.31 -10.12
C MET A 67 0.06 13.82 -10.49
N ARG A 68 -0.52 14.75 -9.72
CA ARG A 68 -1.83 15.32 -10.06
C ARG A 68 -1.78 16.23 -11.28
N GLU A 69 -0.75 17.04 -11.45
CA GLU A 69 -0.49 17.84 -12.65
C GLU A 69 -0.35 16.93 -13.88
N ALA A 70 0.34 15.80 -13.73
CA ALA A 70 0.44 14.76 -14.75
C ALA A 70 -0.84 13.93 -14.95
N ARG A 71 -1.94 14.23 -14.25
CA ARG A 71 -3.25 13.56 -14.35
C ARG A 71 -3.23 12.08 -13.93
N VAL A 72 -2.36 11.72 -12.98
CA VAL A 72 -2.44 10.40 -12.35
C VAL A 72 -3.77 10.27 -11.60
N GLU A 73 -4.51 9.20 -11.86
CA GLU A 73 -5.86 8.99 -11.32
C GLU A 73 -5.87 8.15 -10.04
N GLU A 74 -4.95 7.21 -9.92
CA GLU A 74 -4.91 6.24 -8.84
C GLU A 74 -3.58 6.32 -8.09
N ILE A 75 -3.63 6.43 -6.76
CA ILE A 75 -2.44 6.38 -5.93
C ILE A 75 -2.54 5.25 -4.91
N GLY A 76 -1.54 4.37 -4.90
CA GLY A 76 -1.36 3.33 -3.88
C GLY A 76 -0.30 3.76 -2.87
N LEU A 77 -0.68 3.88 -1.60
CA LEU A 77 0.25 4.30 -0.53
C LEU A 77 0.88 3.08 0.14
N PHE A 78 1.51 2.23 -0.65
CA PHE A 78 2.22 1.02 -0.21
C PHE A 78 3.12 0.49 -1.34
N TYR A 79 4.15 -0.26 -0.96
CA TYR A 79 4.92 -1.07 -1.91
C TYR A 79 5.48 -2.32 -1.23
N ILE A 80 6.59 -2.22 -0.52
CA ILE A 80 7.23 -3.33 0.22
C ILE A 80 6.98 -3.25 1.73
N SER A 81 6.77 -2.06 2.28
CA SER A 81 6.51 -1.85 3.70
C SER A 81 5.10 -2.26 4.12
N GLU A 82 4.86 -2.27 5.42
CA GLU A 82 3.51 -2.36 5.99
C GLU A 82 3.00 -0.95 6.29
N PRO A 83 1.99 -0.45 5.59
CA PRO A 83 1.53 0.94 5.73
C PRO A 83 1.10 1.30 7.15
N PHE A 84 0.40 0.42 7.86
CA PHE A 84 -0.04 0.66 9.24
C PHE A 84 1.08 0.57 10.27
N PHE A 85 2.31 0.24 9.87
CA PHE A 85 3.47 0.30 10.77
C PHE A 85 3.74 1.73 11.25
N GLN A 86 3.40 2.72 10.43
CA GLN A 86 3.45 4.15 10.76
C GLN A 86 2.08 4.79 10.50
N ALA A 87 1.08 4.38 11.27
CA ALA A 87 -0.33 4.66 11.03
C ALA A 87 -0.65 6.16 10.94
N GLU A 88 -0.05 7.00 11.78
CA GLU A 88 -0.32 8.45 11.77
C GLU A 88 0.18 9.09 10.46
N ARG A 89 1.39 8.75 10.03
CA ARG A 89 1.94 9.21 8.74
C ARG A 89 1.10 8.70 7.56
N LEU A 90 0.63 7.45 7.63
CA LEU A 90 -0.26 6.91 6.61
C LEU A 90 -1.56 7.72 6.49
N ILE A 91 -2.22 7.99 7.61
CA ILE A 91 -3.49 8.73 7.64
C ILE A 91 -3.30 10.16 7.12
N GLU A 92 -2.23 10.83 7.54
CA GLU A 92 -1.84 12.15 7.03
C GLU A 92 -1.62 12.13 5.51
N SER A 93 -0.93 11.11 5.00
CA SER A 93 -0.68 10.92 3.56
C SER A 93 -1.96 10.69 2.76
N ILE A 94 -2.90 9.87 3.29
CA ILE A 94 -4.22 9.65 2.67
C ILE A 94 -4.99 10.97 2.60
N HIS A 95 -5.06 11.70 3.71
CA HIS A 95 -5.78 12.98 3.79
C HIS A 95 -5.20 13.99 2.79
N TYR A 96 -3.88 14.09 2.71
CA TYR A 96 -3.21 14.97 1.75
C TYR A 96 -3.53 14.59 0.30
N CYS A 97 -3.42 13.32 -0.07
CA CYS A 97 -3.78 12.85 -1.41
C CYS A 97 -5.25 13.13 -1.73
N LYS A 98 -6.14 12.97 -0.75
CA LYS A 98 -7.56 13.30 -0.91
C LYS A 98 -7.79 14.79 -1.15
N SER A 99 -7.09 15.66 -0.42
CA SER A 99 -7.19 17.12 -0.60
C SER A 99 -6.69 17.60 -1.96
N LEU A 100 -5.74 16.88 -2.58
CA LEU A 100 -5.29 17.12 -3.96
C LEU A 100 -6.27 16.60 -5.03
N GLY A 101 -7.36 15.93 -4.63
CA GLY A 101 -8.36 15.43 -5.55
C GLY A 101 -7.95 14.16 -6.31
N PHE A 102 -7.14 13.28 -5.71
CA PHE A 102 -6.94 11.95 -6.30
C PHE A 102 -8.26 11.19 -6.33
N PRO A 103 -8.72 10.72 -7.51
CA PRO A 103 -10.00 10.00 -7.64
C PRO A 103 -10.01 8.67 -6.88
N TYR A 104 -8.86 8.00 -6.78
CA TYR A 104 -8.77 6.69 -6.17
C TYR A 104 -7.48 6.50 -5.37
N ILE A 105 -7.65 6.29 -4.07
CA ILE A 105 -6.57 6.06 -3.10
C ILE A 105 -6.72 4.65 -2.55
N PHE A 106 -5.68 3.83 -2.61
CA PHE A 106 -5.76 2.43 -2.23
C PHE A 106 -4.54 1.94 -1.46
N LEU A 107 -4.74 0.91 -0.64
CA LEU A 107 -3.70 0.26 0.15
C LEU A 107 -3.71 -1.27 -0.02
N THR A 108 -2.55 -1.86 0.29
CA THR A 108 -2.45 -3.27 0.64
C THR A 108 -1.76 -3.38 2.00
N THR A 109 -2.29 -4.19 2.91
CA THR A 109 -1.75 -4.42 4.26
C THR A 109 -1.63 -5.91 4.55
N ASN A 110 -0.68 -6.29 5.40
CA ASN A 110 -0.61 -7.65 5.95
C ASN A 110 -1.68 -7.94 7.02
N GLY A 111 -2.42 -6.92 7.44
CA GLY A 111 -3.59 -7.00 8.31
C GLY A 111 -3.32 -6.99 9.81
N ALA A 112 -2.13 -7.32 10.29
CA ALA A 112 -1.90 -7.46 11.72
C ALA A 112 -2.03 -6.14 12.51
N LEU A 113 -1.71 -5.02 11.88
CA LEU A 113 -1.78 -3.68 12.47
C LEU A 113 -3.03 -2.90 12.06
N ALA A 114 -3.76 -3.37 11.06
CA ALA A 114 -4.95 -2.74 10.50
C ALA A 114 -6.20 -2.98 11.38
N ASN A 115 -6.15 -2.57 12.65
CA ASN A 115 -7.28 -2.71 13.56
C ASN A 115 -8.47 -1.83 13.11
N PRO A 116 -9.72 -2.14 13.55
CA PRO A 116 -10.93 -1.45 13.08
C PRO A 116 -10.90 0.06 13.27
N LYS A 117 -10.29 0.56 14.36
CA LYS A 117 -10.18 2.00 14.62
C LYS A 117 -9.27 2.68 13.58
N LEU A 118 -8.12 2.09 13.25
CA LEU A 118 -7.20 2.62 12.26
C LEU A 118 -7.76 2.52 10.85
N VAL A 119 -8.43 1.42 10.51
CA VAL A 119 -9.11 1.27 9.22
C VAL A 119 -10.19 2.33 9.06
N LYS A 120 -11.04 2.54 10.07
CA LYS A 120 -12.05 3.60 10.07
C LYS A 120 -11.43 4.98 9.83
N ARG A 121 -10.39 5.34 10.57
CA ARG A 121 -9.67 6.61 10.40
C ARG A 121 -9.09 6.76 8.98
N ALA A 122 -8.53 5.71 8.40
CA ALA A 122 -8.02 5.73 7.04
C ALA A 122 -9.15 5.96 6.00
N MET A 123 -10.30 5.31 6.18
CA MET A 123 -11.48 5.51 5.33
C MET A 123 -12.03 6.94 5.45
N GLU A 124 -12.14 7.47 6.67
CA GLU A 124 -12.56 8.84 6.94
C GLU A 124 -11.59 9.88 6.36
N ALA A 125 -10.29 9.57 6.32
CA ALA A 125 -9.27 10.40 5.67
C ALA A 125 -9.37 10.40 4.13
N GLY A 126 -10.13 9.46 3.53
CA GLY A 126 -10.39 9.42 2.09
C GLY A 126 -9.86 8.19 1.37
N LEU A 127 -9.46 7.13 2.08
CA LEU A 127 -9.11 5.85 1.46
C LEU A 127 -10.31 5.24 0.74
N ASN A 128 -10.13 4.81 -0.51
CA ASN A 128 -11.19 4.21 -1.32
C ASN A 128 -11.18 2.68 -1.29
N SER A 129 -10.02 2.07 -1.07
CA SER A 129 -9.89 0.61 -1.08
C SER A 129 -8.76 0.12 -0.19
N LEU A 130 -9.05 -0.92 0.58
CA LEU A 130 -8.09 -1.63 1.43
C LEU A 130 -8.08 -3.11 1.04
N LYS A 131 -6.92 -3.63 0.66
CA LYS A 131 -6.70 -5.05 0.39
C LYS A 131 -5.90 -5.66 1.55
N PHE A 132 -6.39 -6.78 2.07
CA PHE A 132 -5.64 -7.62 3.02
C PHE A 132 -4.84 -8.67 2.26
N SER A 133 -3.53 -8.69 2.47
CA SER A 133 -2.61 -9.65 1.87
C SER A 133 -2.43 -10.86 2.80
N ILE A 134 -3.44 -11.71 2.84
CA ILE A 134 -3.40 -12.96 3.61
C ILE A 134 -2.83 -14.05 2.69
N ASN A 135 -1.54 -14.32 2.85
CA ASN A 135 -0.79 -15.22 1.97
C ASN A 135 -0.54 -16.61 2.60
N PHE A 136 -1.28 -16.96 3.65
CA PHE A 136 -1.08 -18.14 4.46
C PHE A 136 -2.43 -18.83 4.69
N ALA A 137 -2.44 -20.16 4.57
CA ALA A 137 -3.64 -20.97 4.80
C ALA A 137 -3.90 -21.21 6.29
N GLU A 138 -2.84 -21.30 7.09
CA GLU A 138 -2.89 -21.69 8.50
C GLU A 138 -1.77 -21.03 9.32
N ALA A 139 -1.92 -21.08 10.63
CA ALA A 139 -1.01 -20.43 11.58
C ALA A 139 0.42 -21.01 11.53
N GLU A 140 0.58 -22.31 11.39
CA GLU A 140 1.90 -22.95 11.30
C GLU A 140 2.65 -22.52 10.01
N GLN A 141 1.95 -22.50 8.88
CA GLN A 141 2.52 -21.97 7.65
C GLN A 141 2.91 -20.50 7.80
N PHE A 142 2.09 -19.70 8.48
CA PHE A 142 2.39 -18.31 8.76
C PHE A 142 3.68 -18.18 9.58
N GLU A 143 3.82 -18.90 10.69
CA GLU A 143 5.02 -18.82 11.53
C GLU A 143 6.29 -19.14 10.75
N ARG A 144 6.24 -20.21 9.96
CA ARG A 144 7.36 -20.66 9.14
C ARG A 144 7.75 -19.62 8.07
N ILE A 145 6.78 -19.00 7.42
CA ILE A 145 7.03 -18.13 6.26
C ILE A 145 7.15 -16.66 6.66
N ALA A 146 6.26 -16.14 7.51
CA ALA A 146 6.29 -14.74 7.95
C ALA A 146 7.33 -14.46 9.03
N GLN A 147 7.91 -15.54 9.64
CA GLN A 147 8.91 -15.44 10.70
C GLN A 147 8.38 -14.63 11.90
N ARG A 148 7.12 -14.90 12.28
CA ARG A 148 6.42 -14.24 13.39
C ARG A 148 5.48 -15.22 14.09
N PRO A 149 5.21 -15.03 15.39
CA PRO A 149 4.29 -15.88 16.15
C PRO A 149 2.88 -15.93 15.55
N ALA A 150 2.21 -17.07 15.65
CA ALA A 150 0.86 -17.34 15.13
C ALA A 150 -0.18 -16.31 15.56
N VAL A 151 -0.05 -15.70 16.74
CA VAL A 151 -0.95 -14.64 17.22
C VAL A 151 -1.07 -13.45 16.24
N ASN A 152 -0.05 -13.20 15.43
CA ASN A 152 -0.11 -12.16 14.41
C ASN A 152 -1.00 -12.57 13.23
N TYR A 153 -1.05 -13.85 12.88
CA TYR A 153 -1.97 -14.40 11.88
C TYR A 153 -3.42 -14.30 12.36
N GLU A 154 -3.68 -14.75 13.56
CA GLU A 154 -5.01 -14.67 14.18
C GLU A 154 -5.50 -13.22 14.26
N ARG A 155 -4.62 -12.29 14.65
CA ARG A 155 -4.92 -10.86 14.67
C ARG A 155 -5.24 -10.31 13.28
N ALA A 156 -4.48 -10.69 12.26
CA ALA A 156 -4.75 -10.27 10.88
C ALA A 156 -6.11 -10.76 10.39
N LEU A 157 -6.49 -12.02 10.70
CA LEU A 157 -7.80 -12.57 10.39
C LEU A 157 -8.93 -11.88 11.17
N ALA A 158 -8.73 -11.59 12.45
CA ALA A 158 -9.70 -10.85 13.26
C ALA A 158 -9.93 -9.44 12.71
N ASN A 159 -8.86 -8.72 12.38
CA ASN A 159 -8.95 -7.40 11.76
C ASN A 159 -9.66 -7.43 10.40
N LEU A 160 -9.36 -8.42 9.56
CA LEU A 160 -10.05 -8.62 8.27
C LEU A 160 -11.56 -8.83 8.46
N ARG A 161 -11.96 -9.67 9.42
CA ARG A 161 -13.38 -9.92 9.72
C ARG A 161 -14.10 -8.67 10.22
N SER A 162 -13.39 -7.82 10.95
CA SER A 162 -13.94 -6.60 11.55
C SER A 162 -13.92 -5.38 10.61
N ALA A 163 -13.27 -5.49 9.45
CA ALA A 163 -13.19 -4.43 8.44
C ALA A 163 -14.38 -4.43 7.44
N ARG A 164 -15.43 -5.16 7.74
CA ARG A 164 -16.66 -5.27 6.92
C ARG A 164 -17.63 -4.13 7.16
#